data_16488d849d03ac33adb195bbf4c50712
#
_entry.id   16488d849d03ac33adb195bbf4c50712
#
_cell.length_a   1.000
_cell.length_b   1.000
_cell.length_c   1.000
_cell.angle_alpha   90.00
_cell.angle_beta   90.00
_cell.angle_gamma   90.00
#
_symmetry.space_group_name_H-M   'P 1'
#
loop_
_entity.id
_entity.type
_entity.pdbx_description
1 polymer ?
#
loop_
_entity_poly.entity_id
_entity_poly.type
_entity_poly.pdbx_seq_one_letter_code
_entity_poly.pdbx_strand_id
1 'polypeptide(L)'
;MQSNEPTGVSDIPRPSNKRQRQIRRTIYLLVVLAAIAGITVLLSRLKPAEPIVDQATIWVDTVKRGPMVIEVRGLGTLLSPTKGAKARSNVTTAQLKIPEGQAKGVRVGQPVSINTHNSIVPGQVVHVDAAPVEGAVTVTVKLDGPLPKGSSPGLPVDGSIEIERLSDVIYVGRPVFAQPDSTIEIFKLDPNGKGASLVQVRLGRASVNSVEILSGLQPGDKVVLSDMSTWNGFSHIRLE
;
A
#
# COMPACT_ATOMS: atom_id res chain seq x y z
N MET A 1 6.22 -117.14 -5.08
CA MET A 1 6.37 -116.67 -6.48
C MET A 1 6.11 -115.17 -6.54
N GLN A 2 7.12 -114.45 -6.90
CA GLN A 2 7.16 -113.09 -7.39
C GLN A 2 6.60 -111.94 -6.52
N SER A 3 7.53 -111.34 -5.95
CA SER A 3 7.77 -109.97 -5.55
C SER A 3 7.32 -108.94 -6.53
N ASN A 4 6.69 -107.94 -6.03
CA ASN A 4 6.63 -106.64 -6.72
C ASN A 4 6.85 -105.50 -5.69
N GLU A 5 7.99 -104.93 -5.74
CA GLU A 5 8.36 -103.71 -5.03
C GLU A 5 7.66 -102.49 -5.70
N PRO A 6 7.17 -101.57 -4.97
CA PRO A 6 6.87 -100.23 -5.52
C PRO A 6 8.03 -99.29 -5.27
N THR A 7 8.58 -98.81 -6.36
CA THR A 7 9.59 -97.76 -6.44
C THR A 7 9.10 -96.49 -5.74
N GLY A 8 9.81 -96.09 -4.68
CA GLY A 8 9.63 -94.80 -4.00
C GLY A 8 10.03 -93.63 -4.90
N VAL A 9 9.09 -92.84 -5.23
CA VAL A 9 9.32 -91.52 -5.83
C VAL A 9 9.67 -90.56 -4.69
N SER A 10 10.94 -90.20 -4.62
CA SER A 10 11.39 -89.12 -3.69
C SER A 10 10.87 -87.76 -4.13
N ASP A 11 9.94 -87.28 -3.38
CA ASP A 11 9.35 -85.93 -3.53
C ASP A 11 10.39 -84.95 -3.00
N ILE A 12 11.12 -84.28 -3.88
CA ILE A 12 12.08 -83.23 -3.55
C ILE A 12 11.29 -81.96 -3.31
N PRO A 13 11.23 -81.39 -2.08
CA PRO A 13 10.54 -80.16 -1.82
C PRO A 13 11.25 -79.00 -2.53
N ARG A 14 10.59 -78.40 -3.55
CA ARG A 14 11.04 -77.22 -4.20
C ARG A 14 11.02 -76.04 -3.20
N PRO A 15 12.14 -75.33 -2.97
CA PRO A 15 12.17 -74.19 -2.05
C PRO A 15 11.20 -73.12 -2.55
N SER A 16 10.21 -72.77 -1.75
CA SER A 16 9.22 -71.78 -2.10
C SER A 16 9.83 -70.37 -2.06
N ASN A 17 10.10 -69.78 -3.22
CA ASN A 17 10.65 -68.45 -3.39
C ASN A 17 9.71 -67.31 -2.94
N LYS A 18 8.63 -67.62 -2.14
CA LYS A 18 7.67 -66.64 -1.65
C LYS A 18 8.35 -65.53 -0.82
N ARG A 19 9.31 -65.88 0.04
CA ARG A 19 10.02 -64.93 0.90
C ARG A 19 10.91 -63.98 0.08
N GLN A 20 11.58 -64.47 -0.96
CA GLN A 20 12.40 -63.65 -1.85
C GLN A 20 11.54 -62.69 -2.70
N ARG A 21 10.35 -63.14 -3.13
CA ARG A 21 9.40 -62.24 -3.85
C ARG A 21 8.83 -61.18 -2.94
N GLN A 22 8.57 -61.47 -1.68
CA GLN A 22 8.11 -60.48 -0.70
C GLN A 22 9.22 -59.46 -0.40
N ILE A 23 10.44 -59.90 -0.17
CA ILE A 23 11.61 -59.01 0.07
C ILE A 23 11.84 -58.07 -1.15
N ARG A 24 11.79 -58.61 -2.37
CA ARG A 24 11.91 -57.78 -3.58
C ARG A 24 10.79 -56.78 -3.70
N ARG A 25 9.53 -57.13 -3.39
CA ARG A 25 8.40 -56.17 -3.40
C ARG A 25 8.55 -55.09 -2.34
N THR A 26 9.02 -55.39 -1.13
CA THR A 26 9.29 -54.41 -0.09
C THR A 26 10.43 -53.46 -0.46
N ILE A 27 11.46 -53.99 -1.09
CA ILE A 27 12.60 -53.17 -1.58
C ILE A 27 12.11 -52.21 -2.68
N TYR A 28 11.32 -52.70 -3.65
CA TYR A 28 10.73 -51.82 -4.69
C TYR A 28 9.83 -50.76 -4.10
N LEU A 29 8.98 -51.11 -3.11
CA LEU A 29 8.12 -50.12 -2.43
C LEU A 29 8.96 -49.06 -1.70
N LEU A 30 10.03 -49.46 -1.00
CA LEU A 30 10.93 -48.51 -0.32
C LEU A 30 11.64 -47.59 -1.31
N VAL A 31 12.12 -48.12 -2.44
CA VAL A 31 12.76 -47.32 -3.49
C VAL A 31 11.78 -46.33 -4.13
N VAL A 32 10.55 -46.75 -4.41
CA VAL A 32 9.50 -45.87 -4.94
C VAL A 32 9.15 -44.79 -3.91
N LEU A 33 9.02 -45.14 -2.64
CA LEU A 33 8.72 -44.18 -1.57
C LEU A 33 9.87 -43.19 -1.39
N ALA A 34 11.12 -43.65 -1.44
CA ALA A 34 12.28 -42.78 -1.40
C ALA A 34 12.39 -41.87 -2.63
N ALA A 35 12.06 -42.37 -3.82
CA ALA A 35 11.98 -41.56 -5.04
C ALA A 35 10.90 -40.46 -4.96
N ILE A 36 9.69 -40.82 -4.48
CA ILE A 36 8.62 -39.86 -4.25
C ILE A 36 9.03 -38.78 -3.25
N ALA A 37 9.61 -39.19 -2.11
CA ALA A 37 10.12 -38.26 -1.10
C ALA A 37 11.21 -37.34 -1.69
N GLY A 38 12.13 -37.90 -2.47
CA GLY A 38 13.18 -37.12 -3.16
C GLY A 38 12.63 -36.11 -4.15
N ILE A 39 11.64 -36.51 -4.96
CA ILE A 39 10.94 -35.63 -5.90
C ILE A 39 10.17 -34.54 -5.16
N THR A 40 9.47 -34.89 -4.07
CA THR A 40 8.71 -33.90 -3.26
C THR A 40 9.64 -32.86 -2.66
N VAL A 41 10.80 -33.27 -2.12
CA VAL A 41 11.81 -32.35 -1.60
C VAL A 41 12.42 -31.49 -2.72
N LEU A 42 12.64 -32.05 -3.90
CA LEU A 42 13.16 -31.31 -5.06
C LEU A 42 12.13 -30.26 -5.53
N LEU A 43 10.86 -30.65 -5.65
CA LEU A 43 9.77 -29.76 -6.03
C LEU A 43 9.52 -28.66 -4.99
N SER A 44 9.64 -28.95 -3.70
CA SER A 44 9.49 -27.94 -2.64
C SER A 44 10.61 -26.90 -2.61
N ARG A 45 11.75 -27.17 -3.25
CA ARG A 45 12.86 -26.22 -3.41
C ARG A 45 12.73 -25.35 -4.67
N LEU A 46 11.79 -25.64 -5.56
CA LEU A 46 11.51 -24.78 -6.70
C LEU A 46 10.86 -23.49 -6.18
N LYS A 47 11.51 -22.37 -6.43
CA LYS A 47 10.90 -21.06 -6.16
C LYS A 47 9.66 -20.93 -7.05
N PRO A 48 8.53 -20.40 -6.53
CA PRO A 48 7.39 -20.06 -7.37
C PRO A 48 7.84 -19.19 -8.53
N ALA A 49 7.26 -19.41 -9.70
CA ALA A 49 7.51 -18.54 -10.86
C ALA A 49 7.15 -17.10 -10.48
N GLU A 50 8.08 -16.16 -10.72
CA GLU A 50 7.84 -14.75 -10.49
C GLU A 50 6.71 -14.27 -11.39
N PRO A 51 5.67 -13.64 -10.84
CA PRO A 51 4.60 -13.10 -11.65
C PRO A 51 5.12 -11.93 -12.49
N ILE A 52 4.58 -11.82 -13.70
CA ILE A 52 4.89 -10.75 -14.63
C ILE A 52 3.83 -9.66 -14.45
N VAL A 53 4.26 -8.43 -14.30
CA VAL A 53 3.41 -7.25 -14.17
C VAL A 53 3.78 -6.24 -15.24
N ASP A 54 2.78 -5.74 -15.95
CA ASP A 54 2.95 -4.70 -16.96
C ASP A 54 3.32 -3.37 -16.29
N GLN A 55 4.49 -2.84 -16.61
CA GLN A 55 5.01 -1.58 -16.07
C GLN A 55 4.10 -0.39 -16.40
N ALA A 56 3.35 -0.44 -17.50
CA ALA A 56 2.42 0.62 -17.85
C ALA A 56 1.20 0.72 -16.91
N THR A 57 0.90 -0.34 -16.15
CA THR A 57 -0.25 -0.38 -15.23
C THR A 57 0.08 0.06 -13.81
N ILE A 58 1.35 0.23 -13.49
CA ILE A 58 1.80 0.58 -12.15
C ILE A 58 2.22 2.06 -12.07
N TRP A 59 1.86 2.68 -10.96
CA TRP A 59 2.32 4.03 -10.67
C TRP A 59 3.55 3.96 -9.78
N VAL A 60 4.66 4.49 -10.27
CA VAL A 60 5.96 4.49 -9.58
C VAL A 60 6.31 5.92 -9.16
N ASP A 61 6.81 6.09 -7.94
CA ASP A 61 7.39 7.36 -7.49
C ASP A 61 8.78 7.13 -6.87
N THR A 62 9.57 8.18 -6.83
CA THR A 62 10.93 8.16 -6.28
C THR A 62 10.92 8.73 -4.86
N VAL A 63 11.55 8.03 -3.94
CA VAL A 63 11.78 8.49 -2.56
C VAL A 63 12.69 9.70 -2.56
N LYS A 64 12.25 10.78 -1.91
CA LYS A 64 12.93 12.08 -1.85
C LYS A 64 13.35 12.38 -0.41
N ARG A 65 14.34 13.25 -0.26
CA ARG A 65 14.69 13.88 1.01
C ARG A 65 14.57 15.38 0.90
N GLY A 66 13.92 16.01 1.85
CA GLY A 66 13.73 17.45 1.86
C GLY A 66 12.54 17.89 2.70
N PRO A 67 12.09 19.13 2.50
CA PRO A 67 10.94 19.65 3.22
C PRO A 67 9.65 18.96 2.75
N MET A 68 8.82 18.58 3.70
CA MET A 68 7.49 18.00 3.46
C MET A 68 6.45 18.82 4.20
N VAL A 69 5.36 19.18 3.51
CA VAL A 69 4.24 19.92 4.10
C VAL A 69 3.14 18.93 4.45
N ILE A 70 2.73 18.94 5.70
CA ILE A 70 1.57 18.17 6.17
C ILE A 70 0.34 19.03 5.95
N GLU A 71 -0.55 18.59 5.07
CA GLU A 71 -1.78 19.28 4.73
C GLU A 71 -2.99 18.39 5.00
N VAL A 72 -4.09 19.03 5.34
CA VAL A 72 -5.42 18.40 5.36
C VAL A 72 -6.32 19.09 4.35
N ARG A 73 -7.19 18.32 3.72
CA ARG A 73 -8.14 18.84 2.73
C ARG A 73 -9.54 18.89 3.29
N GLY A 74 -10.25 19.98 2.99
CA GLY A 74 -11.66 20.14 3.28
C GLY A 74 -12.42 20.63 2.05
N LEU A 75 -13.63 20.14 1.88
CA LEU A 75 -14.59 20.67 0.92
C LEU A 75 -15.38 21.80 1.58
N GLY A 76 -15.73 22.81 0.81
CA GLY A 76 -16.47 23.94 1.36
C GLY A 76 -17.13 24.83 0.34
N THR A 77 -17.53 26.00 0.80
CA THR A 77 -18.19 27.00 -0.03
C THR A 77 -17.68 28.40 0.29
N LEU A 78 -17.70 29.27 -0.70
CA LEU A 78 -17.47 30.69 -0.50
C LEU A 78 -18.66 31.32 0.22
N LEU A 79 -18.38 32.12 1.25
CA LEU A 79 -19.44 32.88 1.94
C LEU A 79 -19.49 34.31 1.44
N SER A 80 -20.71 34.89 1.44
CA SER A 80 -20.89 36.30 1.23
C SER A 80 -20.31 37.08 2.40
N PRO A 81 -19.76 38.28 2.19
CA PRO A 81 -19.45 39.18 3.29
C PRO A 81 -20.69 39.39 4.16
N THR A 82 -20.55 39.24 5.47
CA THR A 82 -21.68 39.38 6.41
C THR A 82 -22.32 40.75 6.23
N LYS A 83 -23.65 40.81 5.96
CA LYS A 83 -24.44 42.03 5.93
C LYS A 83 -24.35 42.72 7.28
N GLY A 84 -23.56 43.79 7.40
CA GLY A 84 -23.46 44.55 8.64
C GLY A 84 -22.09 45.19 8.94
N ALA A 85 -20.99 44.67 8.47
CA ALA A 85 -19.71 45.40 8.48
C ALA A 85 -19.72 46.42 7.37
N LYS A 86 -19.47 47.68 7.72
CA LYS A 86 -19.41 48.83 6.79
C LYS A 86 -18.70 48.40 5.51
N ALA A 87 -19.37 48.56 4.37
CA ALA A 87 -19.02 48.09 3.02
C ALA A 87 -17.67 48.53 2.45
N ARG A 88 -16.57 48.50 3.26
CA ARG A 88 -15.22 48.90 2.89
C ARG A 88 -14.17 47.77 2.94
N SER A 89 -14.53 46.59 3.39
CA SER A 89 -13.64 45.44 3.30
C SER A 89 -14.27 44.33 2.45
N ASN A 90 -13.76 44.13 1.24
CA ASN A 90 -14.07 42.98 0.39
C ASN A 90 -13.45 41.70 1.03
N VAL A 91 -13.68 41.48 2.32
CA VAL A 91 -13.20 40.28 3.01
C VAL A 91 -14.09 39.14 2.59
N THR A 92 -13.61 38.35 1.68
CA THR A 92 -14.28 37.13 1.29
C THR A 92 -13.82 36.01 2.23
N THR A 93 -14.75 35.25 2.72
CA THR A 93 -14.49 34.09 3.58
C THR A 93 -14.91 32.81 2.88
N ALA A 94 -14.27 31.74 3.17
CA ALA A 94 -14.67 30.39 2.80
C ALA A 94 -14.95 29.59 4.07
N GLN A 95 -15.90 28.69 3.99
CA GLN A 95 -16.20 27.74 5.05
C GLN A 95 -15.85 26.34 4.55
N LEU A 96 -14.93 25.65 5.23
CA LEU A 96 -14.48 24.31 4.90
C LEU A 96 -15.02 23.32 5.92
N LYS A 97 -15.42 22.15 5.47
CA LYS A 97 -15.75 20.98 6.29
C LYS A 97 -14.60 19.99 6.22
N ILE A 98 -14.00 19.70 7.36
CA ILE A 98 -12.86 18.78 7.49
C ILE A 98 -13.31 17.59 8.31
N PRO A 99 -13.08 16.32 7.87
CA PRO A 99 -13.40 15.15 8.68
C PRO A 99 -12.73 15.24 10.05
N GLU A 100 -13.45 14.92 11.13
CA GLU A 100 -12.99 15.08 12.51
C GLU A 100 -11.63 14.40 12.75
N GLY A 101 -11.42 13.20 12.17
CA GLY A 101 -10.15 12.47 12.30
C GLY A 101 -8.94 13.22 11.75
N GLN A 102 -9.14 14.12 10.77
CA GLN A 102 -8.09 14.93 10.16
C GLN A 102 -8.00 16.34 10.75
N ALA A 103 -9.02 16.81 11.46
CA ALA A 103 -9.10 18.16 11.99
C ALA A 103 -8.25 18.39 13.25
N LYS A 104 -7.71 17.36 13.90
CA LYS A 104 -6.98 17.43 15.18
C LYS A 104 -5.78 18.40 15.20
N GLY A 105 -5.18 18.66 14.03
CA GLY A 105 -4.04 19.57 13.88
C GLY A 105 -4.41 20.97 13.42
N VAL A 106 -5.68 21.24 13.09
CA VAL A 106 -6.12 22.53 12.54
C VAL A 106 -6.20 23.58 13.64
N ARG A 107 -5.58 24.74 13.41
CA ARG A 107 -5.53 25.87 14.34
C ARG A 107 -5.74 27.19 13.61
N VAL A 108 -6.23 28.20 14.35
CA VAL A 108 -6.31 29.56 13.86
C VAL A 108 -4.91 30.10 13.52
N GLY A 109 -4.83 30.84 12.41
CA GLY A 109 -3.58 31.41 11.89
C GLY A 109 -2.83 30.54 10.88
N GLN A 110 -3.23 29.28 10.68
CA GLN A 110 -2.58 28.41 9.69
C GLN A 110 -2.89 28.87 8.26
N PRO A 111 -1.89 28.78 7.36
CA PRO A 111 -2.08 29.11 5.95
C PRO A 111 -2.98 28.08 5.24
N VAL A 112 -3.80 28.58 4.34
CA VAL A 112 -4.75 27.79 3.56
C VAL A 112 -4.63 28.16 2.09
N SER A 113 -4.72 27.16 1.21
CA SER A 113 -4.86 27.32 -0.23
C SER A 113 -6.26 26.92 -0.64
N ILE A 114 -7.06 27.86 -1.16
CA ILE A 114 -8.42 27.61 -1.64
C ILE A 114 -8.40 27.47 -3.15
N ASN A 115 -8.76 26.30 -3.64
CA ASN A 115 -8.94 26.05 -5.07
C ASN A 115 -10.42 26.32 -5.46
N THR A 116 -10.62 27.31 -6.32
CA THR A 116 -11.90 27.69 -6.85
C THR A 116 -12.23 27.08 -8.22
N HIS A 117 -11.49 26.02 -8.61
CA HIS A 117 -11.46 25.39 -9.94
C HIS A 117 -10.84 26.27 -11.04
N ASN A 118 -10.89 27.60 -10.90
CA ASN A 118 -10.31 28.54 -11.87
C ASN A 118 -8.96 29.11 -11.39
N SER A 119 -8.72 29.15 -10.10
CA SER A 119 -7.46 29.62 -9.51
C SER A 119 -7.31 29.15 -8.07
N ILE A 120 -6.08 29.25 -7.56
CA ILE A 120 -5.75 29.01 -6.15
C ILE A 120 -5.64 30.38 -5.48
N VAL A 121 -6.45 30.58 -4.43
CA VAL A 121 -6.45 31.81 -3.63
C VAL A 121 -5.88 31.50 -2.26
N PRO A 122 -4.82 32.20 -1.81
CA PRO A 122 -4.26 32.02 -0.47
C PRO A 122 -5.21 32.62 0.57
N GLY A 123 -5.14 32.08 1.79
CA GLY A 123 -5.89 32.57 2.93
C GLY A 123 -5.35 32.04 4.25
N GLN A 124 -6.04 32.38 5.32
CA GLN A 124 -5.68 31.95 6.67
C GLN A 124 -6.93 31.45 7.42
N VAL A 125 -6.72 30.46 8.27
CA VAL A 125 -7.74 29.99 9.22
C VAL A 125 -8.01 31.09 10.24
N VAL A 126 -9.27 31.55 10.33
CA VAL A 126 -9.68 32.57 11.30
C VAL A 126 -10.56 32.01 12.41
N HIS A 127 -11.23 30.89 12.18
CA HIS A 127 -12.06 30.24 13.18
C HIS A 127 -12.13 28.73 12.93
N VAL A 128 -12.17 27.97 14.01
CA VAL A 128 -12.34 26.51 13.99
C VAL A 128 -13.47 26.20 14.99
N ASP A 129 -14.53 25.57 14.52
CA ASP A 129 -15.64 25.18 15.39
C ASP A 129 -15.18 24.13 16.42
N ALA A 130 -15.56 24.31 17.67
CA ALA A 130 -15.13 23.46 18.77
C ALA A 130 -15.79 22.07 18.75
N ALA A 131 -16.97 21.95 18.13
CA ALA A 131 -17.73 20.70 18.09
C ALA A 131 -17.92 20.24 16.63
N PRO A 132 -17.64 18.95 16.34
CA PRO A 132 -17.95 18.41 15.03
C PRO A 132 -19.46 18.30 14.81
N VAL A 133 -19.89 18.61 13.61
CA VAL A 133 -21.27 18.43 13.15
C VAL A 133 -21.24 17.40 12.04
N GLU A 134 -22.05 16.33 12.16
CA GLU A 134 -22.08 15.22 11.18
C GLU A 134 -20.71 14.61 10.90
N GLY A 135 -19.82 14.52 11.91
CA GLY A 135 -18.47 13.93 11.77
C GLY A 135 -17.45 14.85 11.07
N ALA A 136 -17.77 16.11 10.88
CA ALA A 136 -16.88 17.11 10.30
C ALA A 136 -16.76 18.35 11.20
N VAL A 137 -15.56 18.92 11.26
CA VAL A 137 -15.27 20.20 11.90
C VAL A 137 -15.37 21.30 10.85
N THR A 138 -16.10 22.36 11.17
CA THR A 138 -16.21 23.52 10.29
C THR A 138 -15.06 24.48 10.57
N VAL A 139 -14.37 24.89 9.51
CA VAL A 139 -13.26 25.83 9.56
C VAL A 139 -13.58 27.03 8.70
N THR A 140 -13.52 28.22 9.28
CA THR A 140 -13.69 29.48 8.54
C THR A 140 -12.33 30.02 8.16
N VAL A 141 -12.19 30.32 6.88
CA VAL A 141 -10.97 30.82 6.26
C VAL A 141 -11.22 32.23 5.72
N LYS A 142 -10.34 33.17 6.05
CA LYS A 142 -10.26 34.48 5.43
C LYS A 142 -9.36 34.39 4.21
N LEU A 143 -9.80 34.86 3.06
CA LEU A 143 -9.04 34.90 1.82
C LEU A 143 -8.19 36.19 1.75
N ASP A 144 -6.92 36.07 1.36
CA ASP A 144 -5.97 37.18 1.32
C ASP A 144 -5.73 37.73 -0.09
N GLY A 145 -6.49 37.26 -1.08
CA GLY A 145 -6.36 37.66 -2.48
C GLY A 145 -7.68 37.99 -3.16
N PRO A 146 -7.64 38.62 -4.33
CA PRO A 146 -8.82 38.83 -5.12
C PRO A 146 -9.41 37.54 -5.62
N LEU A 147 -10.71 37.38 -5.55
CA LEU A 147 -11.38 36.25 -6.14
C LEU A 147 -11.35 36.30 -7.67
N PRO A 148 -11.25 35.19 -8.34
CA PRO A 148 -11.34 35.10 -9.79
C PRO A 148 -12.70 35.60 -10.27
N LYS A 149 -12.76 36.14 -11.49
CA LYS A 149 -14.01 36.59 -12.11
C LYS A 149 -15.01 35.41 -12.17
N GLY A 150 -16.24 35.67 -11.76
CA GLY A 150 -17.32 34.67 -11.73
C GLY A 150 -17.45 33.95 -10.38
N SER A 151 -16.63 34.25 -9.38
CA SER A 151 -16.80 33.72 -8.03
C SER A 151 -18.05 34.35 -7.39
N SER A 152 -18.96 33.51 -6.93
CA SER A 152 -20.21 33.94 -6.26
C SER A 152 -20.31 33.25 -4.89
N PRO A 153 -21.04 33.84 -3.95
CA PRO A 153 -21.39 33.16 -2.71
C PRO A 153 -22.09 31.83 -2.99
N GLY A 154 -21.70 30.79 -2.22
CA GLY A 154 -22.17 29.43 -2.44
C GLY A 154 -21.35 28.60 -3.46
N LEU A 155 -20.35 29.21 -4.13
CA LEU A 155 -19.47 28.46 -5.02
C LEU A 155 -18.74 27.36 -4.23
N PRO A 156 -18.82 26.08 -4.67
CA PRO A 156 -18.06 25.01 -4.05
C PRO A 156 -16.56 25.24 -4.27
N VAL A 157 -15.76 24.96 -3.23
CA VAL A 157 -14.31 25.12 -3.23
C VAL A 157 -13.65 23.98 -2.50
N ASP A 158 -12.40 23.68 -2.88
CA ASP A 158 -11.52 22.77 -2.17
C ASP A 158 -10.49 23.58 -1.40
N GLY A 159 -10.33 23.31 -0.10
CA GLY A 159 -9.31 23.95 0.74
C GLY A 159 -8.25 22.96 1.23
N SER A 160 -6.97 23.33 1.09
CA SER A 160 -5.86 22.62 1.70
C SER A 160 -5.26 23.49 2.80
N ILE A 161 -5.32 23.02 4.05
CA ILE A 161 -4.78 23.71 5.22
C ILE A 161 -3.41 23.10 5.54
N GLU A 162 -2.37 23.93 5.61
CA GLU A 162 -1.03 23.53 6.05
C GLU A 162 -1.04 23.42 7.59
N ILE A 163 -0.86 22.20 8.09
CA ILE A 163 -0.82 21.93 9.53
C ILE A 163 0.60 22.10 10.07
N GLU A 164 1.57 21.55 9.36
CA GLU A 164 2.96 21.51 9.79
C GLU A 164 3.91 21.44 8.59
N ARG A 165 5.07 22.03 8.73
CA ARG A 165 6.16 21.91 7.75
C ARG A 165 7.35 21.20 8.37
N LEU A 166 7.69 20.03 7.83
CA LEU A 166 8.86 19.25 8.20
C LEU A 166 10.03 19.71 7.34
N SER A 167 11.16 20.08 7.95
CA SER A 167 12.27 20.72 7.22
C SER A 167 13.15 19.74 6.46
N ASP A 168 13.36 18.53 6.98
CA ASP A 168 14.25 17.53 6.36
C ASP A 168 13.79 16.12 6.75
N VAL A 169 12.98 15.51 5.92
CA VAL A 169 12.48 14.15 6.09
C VAL A 169 12.62 13.36 4.79
N ILE A 170 12.62 12.04 4.91
CA ILE A 170 12.51 11.15 3.75
C ILE A 170 11.01 10.94 3.50
N TYR A 171 10.57 11.14 2.28
CA TYR A 171 9.16 11.01 1.91
C TYR A 171 8.98 10.52 0.48
N VAL A 172 7.78 10.04 0.20
CA VAL A 172 7.36 9.58 -1.13
C VAL A 172 5.89 9.95 -1.35
N GLY A 173 5.40 9.85 -2.57
CA GLY A 173 3.98 9.93 -2.87
C GLY A 173 3.18 8.95 -2.01
N ARG A 174 2.00 9.35 -1.55
CA ARG A 174 1.19 8.54 -0.64
C ARG A 174 0.43 7.45 -1.40
N PRO A 175 0.72 6.15 -1.17
CA PRO A 175 -0.12 5.07 -1.65
C PRO A 175 -1.54 5.17 -1.07
N VAL A 176 -2.57 4.77 -1.84
CA VAL A 176 -3.97 4.87 -1.42
C VAL A 176 -4.30 4.07 -0.15
N PHE A 177 -3.54 2.99 0.09
CA PHE A 177 -3.68 2.11 1.26
C PHE A 177 -2.81 2.54 2.45
N ALA A 178 -1.93 3.55 2.29
CA ALA A 178 -1.01 3.99 3.33
C ALA A 178 -1.74 4.78 4.43
N GLN A 179 -1.59 4.33 5.66
CA GLN A 179 -2.05 5.02 6.85
C GLN A 179 -0.89 5.70 7.58
N PRO A 180 -1.09 6.86 8.22
CA PRO A 180 -0.04 7.45 9.05
C PRO A 180 0.35 6.52 10.19
N ASP A 181 1.62 6.60 10.60
CA ASP A 181 2.20 5.86 11.74
C ASP A 181 2.03 4.32 11.64
N SER A 182 1.98 3.78 10.43
CA SER A 182 1.79 2.35 10.15
C SER A 182 3.03 1.71 9.55
N THR A 183 3.03 0.38 9.50
CA THR A 183 4.02 -0.40 8.75
C THR A 183 3.32 -1.10 7.61
N ILE A 184 3.83 -0.92 6.41
CA ILE A 184 3.28 -1.50 5.18
C ILE A 184 4.35 -2.29 4.43
N GLU A 185 3.91 -3.16 3.55
CA GLU A 185 4.75 -3.79 2.55
C GLU A 185 4.53 -3.10 1.20
N ILE A 186 5.62 -2.76 0.52
CA ILE A 186 5.58 -2.07 -0.77
C ILE A 186 6.64 -2.64 -1.69
N PHE A 187 6.36 -2.69 -2.99
CA PHE A 187 7.34 -3.12 -3.98
C PHE A 187 8.31 -1.98 -4.32
N LYS A 188 9.61 -2.25 -4.06
CA LYS A 188 10.72 -1.39 -4.46
C LYS A 188 11.32 -1.92 -5.76
N LEU A 189 11.46 -1.06 -6.76
CA LEU A 189 12.08 -1.41 -8.03
C LEU A 189 13.54 -1.79 -7.84
N ASP A 190 13.95 -2.83 -8.54
CA ASP A 190 15.35 -3.22 -8.60
C ASP A 190 16.16 -2.19 -9.41
N PRO A 191 17.47 -2.07 -9.16
CA PRO A 191 18.34 -1.11 -9.88
C PRO A 191 18.34 -1.29 -11.39
N ASN A 192 18.07 -2.50 -11.89
CA ASN A 192 17.98 -2.81 -13.31
C ASN A 192 16.63 -2.41 -13.96
N GLY A 193 15.63 -2.05 -13.15
CA GLY A 193 14.28 -1.68 -13.59
C GLY A 193 13.43 -2.83 -14.14
N LYS A 194 13.92 -4.08 -14.10
CA LYS A 194 13.23 -5.25 -14.67
C LYS A 194 12.45 -6.07 -13.67
N GLY A 195 12.47 -5.67 -12.41
CA GLY A 195 11.76 -6.32 -11.34
C GLY A 195 11.52 -5.40 -10.16
N ALA A 196 10.78 -5.89 -9.19
CA ALA A 196 10.57 -5.20 -7.94
C ALA A 196 10.50 -6.20 -6.78
N SER A 197 11.14 -5.84 -5.67
CA SER A 197 11.23 -6.64 -4.46
C SER A 197 10.29 -6.08 -3.40
N LEU A 198 9.55 -6.96 -2.71
CA LEU A 198 8.70 -6.57 -1.60
C LEU A 198 9.56 -6.18 -0.40
N VAL A 199 9.37 -4.98 0.13
CA VAL A 199 10.10 -4.45 1.28
C VAL A 199 9.13 -3.94 2.34
N GLN A 200 9.48 -4.14 3.59
CA GLN A 200 8.72 -3.59 4.71
C GLN A 200 9.17 -2.16 4.99
N VAL A 201 8.20 -1.25 5.06
CA VAL A 201 8.43 0.17 5.24
C VAL A 201 7.62 0.68 6.42
N ARG A 202 8.29 1.38 7.34
CA ARG A 202 7.64 2.08 8.43
C ARG A 202 7.33 3.51 8.01
N LEU A 203 6.06 3.85 8.02
CA LEU A 203 5.55 5.16 7.70
C LEU A 203 5.48 6.03 8.95
N GLY A 204 5.66 7.33 8.77
CA GLY A 204 5.42 8.35 9.77
C GLY A 204 4.17 9.17 9.43
N ARG A 205 4.29 10.49 9.54
CA ARG A 205 3.22 11.42 9.25
C ARG A 205 2.81 11.39 7.79
N ALA A 206 1.54 11.56 7.53
CA ALA A 206 1.00 11.58 6.18
C ALA A 206 0.33 12.93 5.87
N SER A 207 0.55 13.41 4.67
CA SER A 207 -0.14 14.52 4.04
C SER A 207 -1.20 14.00 3.06
N VAL A 208 -1.86 14.88 2.35
CA VAL A 208 -2.83 14.51 1.29
C VAL A 208 -2.16 13.66 0.20
N ASN A 209 -0.99 14.09 -0.29
CA ASN A 209 -0.34 13.51 -1.46
C ASN A 209 1.01 12.84 -1.16
N SER A 210 1.51 12.89 0.07
CA SER A 210 2.82 12.35 0.45
C SER A 210 2.80 11.74 1.84
N VAL A 211 3.76 10.85 2.09
CA VAL A 211 3.93 10.18 3.38
C VAL A 211 5.40 10.15 3.75
N GLU A 212 5.69 10.42 5.03
CA GLU A 212 7.01 10.34 5.63
C GLU A 212 7.45 8.89 5.75
N ILE A 213 8.72 8.62 5.44
CA ILE A 213 9.37 7.31 5.58
C ILE A 213 10.29 7.36 6.78
N LEU A 214 10.01 6.54 7.80
CA LEU A 214 10.85 6.42 8.98
C LEU A 214 11.95 5.39 8.83
N SER A 215 11.67 4.29 8.11
CA SER A 215 12.65 3.24 7.80
C SER A 215 12.19 2.35 6.65
N GLY A 216 13.13 1.59 6.06
CA GLY A 216 12.87 0.61 5.00
C GLY A 216 13.23 1.10 3.60
N LEU A 217 13.33 2.41 3.38
CA LEU A 217 13.70 3.01 2.08
C LEU A 217 14.75 4.09 2.24
N GLN A 218 15.46 4.37 1.14
CA GLN A 218 16.47 5.41 1.05
C GLN A 218 16.12 6.43 -0.05
N PRO A 219 16.60 7.68 0.05
CA PRO A 219 16.46 8.65 -1.03
C PRO A 219 17.00 8.11 -2.35
N GLY A 220 16.22 8.23 -3.42
CA GLY A 220 16.54 7.68 -4.74
C GLY A 220 15.90 6.31 -5.03
N ASP A 221 15.42 5.58 -4.03
CA ASP A 221 14.67 4.35 -4.25
C ASP A 221 13.38 4.65 -5.04
N LYS A 222 13.03 3.77 -5.96
CA LYS A 222 11.76 3.84 -6.69
C LYS A 222 10.80 2.80 -6.13
N VAL A 223 9.58 3.21 -5.83
CA VAL A 223 8.56 2.34 -5.23
C VAL A 223 7.25 2.39 -6.00
N VAL A 224 6.51 1.30 -5.97
CA VAL A 224 5.20 1.18 -6.62
C VAL A 224 4.13 1.69 -5.65
N LEU A 225 3.38 2.72 -6.06
CA LEU A 225 2.30 3.33 -5.27
C LEU A 225 0.92 2.72 -5.54
N SER A 226 0.78 2.01 -6.66
CA SER A 226 -0.47 1.32 -7.02
C SER A 226 -0.78 0.21 -6.03
N ASP A 227 -2.05 -0.16 -5.94
CA ASP A 227 -2.48 -1.32 -5.16
C ASP A 227 -1.94 -2.61 -5.81
N MET A 228 -1.05 -3.28 -5.08
CA MET A 228 -0.40 -4.52 -5.48
C MET A 228 -0.89 -5.73 -4.68
N SER A 229 -2.07 -5.64 -4.05
CA SER A 229 -2.64 -6.68 -3.19
C SER A 229 -2.77 -8.04 -3.86
N THR A 230 -2.99 -8.07 -5.18
CA THR A 230 -3.04 -9.30 -6.00
C THR A 230 -1.72 -10.10 -5.94
N TRP A 231 -0.60 -9.43 -5.67
CA TRP A 231 0.75 -10.04 -5.64
C TRP A 231 1.35 -10.12 -4.23
N ASN A 232 0.57 -9.91 -3.17
CA ASN A 232 1.03 -9.96 -1.76
C ASN A 232 1.65 -11.29 -1.33
N GLY A 233 1.48 -12.37 -2.09
CA GLY A 233 2.09 -13.67 -1.83
C GLY A 233 3.51 -13.84 -2.39
N PHE A 234 4.03 -12.85 -3.11
CA PHE A 234 5.32 -12.93 -3.80
C PHE A 234 6.29 -11.92 -3.20
N SER A 235 7.51 -12.39 -2.92
CA SER A 235 8.59 -11.52 -2.43
C SER A 235 9.27 -10.71 -3.56
N HIS A 236 9.06 -11.12 -4.81
CA HIS A 236 9.63 -10.50 -5.99
C HIS A 236 8.68 -10.66 -7.19
N ILE A 237 8.60 -9.63 -8.02
CA ILE A 237 7.84 -9.60 -9.28
C ILE A 237 8.73 -9.15 -10.42
N ARG A 238 8.43 -9.61 -11.63
CA ARG A 238 9.09 -9.16 -12.87
C ARG A 238 8.24 -8.08 -13.53
N LEU A 239 8.91 -7.06 -14.06
CA LEU A 239 8.27 -5.97 -14.80
C LEU A 239 8.57 -6.11 -16.30
N GLU A 240 7.54 -5.97 -17.14
CA GLU A 240 7.62 -5.94 -18.62
C GLU A 240 6.94 -4.71 -19.17
#